data_96d17645dc2038901218e55f58d708d7
#
_entry.id   96d17645dc2038901218e55f58d708d7
#
_cell.length_a   1.000
_cell.length_b   1.000
_cell.length_c   1.000
_cell.angle_alpha   90.00
_cell.angle_beta   90.00
_cell.angle_gamma   90.00
#
_symmetry.space_group_name_H-M   'P 1'
#
loop_
_entity.id
_entity.type
_entity.pdbx_description
1 polymer ?
#
loop_
_entity_poly.entity_id
_entity_poly.type
_entity_poly.pdbx_seq_one_letter_code
_entity_poly.pdbx_strand_id
1 'polypeptide(L)'
;LGLNNQVLFLKNISSELENALVAKSHVFVMPSITYKKSVEGFGIAYVEAAQFGIPSIGGKDGGASDAIKHNETGLICDGNNLDDIYSSIDLILKNNYYKEFGQKAKQFSNNFHWDKIIKEYLKLL
;
A
#
# COMPACT_ATOMS: atom_id res chain seq x y z
N LEU A 1 22.75 12.32 4.78
CA LEU A 1 22.84 10.86 4.99
C LEU A 1 23.60 10.13 3.87
N GLY A 2 24.11 10.82 2.83
CA GLY A 2 24.92 10.21 1.76
C GLY A 2 24.17 9.19 0.87
N LEU A 3 22.83 9.28 0.80
CA LEU A 3 21.97 8.34 0.08
C LEU A 3 21.61 8.78 -1.36
N ASN A 4 22.31 9.77 -1.91
CA ASN A 4 21.95 10.39 -3.19
C ASN A 4 21.86 9.42 -4.38
N ASN A 5 22.56 8.29 -4.32
CA ASN A 5 22.52 7.24 -5.36
C ASN A 5 21.51 6.12 -5.05
N GLN A 6 20.81 6.19 -3.90
CA GLN A 6 19.89 5.15 -3.43
C GLN A 6 18.44 5.65 -3.34
N VAL A 7 18.24 6.97 -3.38
CA VAL A 7 16.92 7.61 -3.32
C VAL A 7 16.72 8.45 -4.56
N LEU A 8 15.64 8.20 -5.26
CA LEU A 8 15.23 8.95 -6.45
C LEU A 8 13.91 9.68 -6.18
N PHE A 9 13.93 11.01 -6.31
CA PHE A 9 12.73 11.84 -6.24
C PHE A 9 12.17 12.05 -7.66
N LEU A 10 10.95 11.60 -7.88
CA LEU A 10 10.25 11.75 -9.14
C LEU A 10 9.09 12.73 -8.97
N LYS A 11 8.90 13.63 -9.93
CA LYS A 11 7.81 14.61 -9.96
C LYS A 11 7.24 14.68 -11.36
N ASN A 12 5.92 14.86 -11.45
CA ASN A 12 5.22 15.04 -12.73
C ASN A 12 5.51 13.92 -13.76
N ILE A 13 5.60 12.69 -13.27
CA ILE A 13 5.74 11.51 -14.13
C ILE A 13 4.39 11.10 -14.72
N SER A 14 4.42 10.40 -15.85
CA SER A 14 3.18 9.86 -16.43
C SER A 14 2.65 8.68 -15.63
N SER A 15 1.35 8.42 -15.73
CA SER A 15 0.73 7.26 -15.07
C SER A 15 1.31 5.93 -15.54
N GLU A 16 1.75 5.84 -16.80
CA GLU A 16 2.40 4.65 -17.34
C GLU A 16 3.75 4.38 -16.64
N LEU A 17 4.54 5.45 -16.41
CA LEU A 17 5.81 5.32 -15.70
C LEU A 17 5.59 5.00 -14.22
N GLU A 18 4.61 5.64 -13.58
CA GLU A 18 4.23 5.36 -12.19
C GLU A 18 3.84 3.88 -12.02
N ASN A 19 2.92 3.38 -12.86
CA ASN A 19 2.51 1.98 -12.85
C ASN A 19 3.67 1.01 -13.11
N ALA A 20 4.58 1.35 -14.02
CA ALA A 20 5.75 0.53 -14.31
C ALA A 20 6.70 0.45 -13.12
N LEU A 21 6.89 1.55 -12.40
CA LEU A 21 7.72 1.61 -11.18
C LEU A 21 7.08 0.80 -10.05
N VAL A 22 5.79 0.98 -9.81
CA VAL A 22 5.06 0.19 -8.80
C VAL A 22 5.15 -1.30 -9.13
N ALA A 23 4.87 -1.69 -10.37
CA ALA A 23 4.90 -3.09 -10.80
C ALA A 23 6.29 -3.76 -10.66
N LYS A 24 7.36 -2.98 -10.57
CA LYS A 24 8.75 -3.46 -10.38
C LYS A 24 9.26 -3.32 -8.94
N SER A 25 8.47 -2.72 -8.06
CA SER A 25 8.84 -2.57 -6.66
C SER A 25 8.68 -3.87 -5.87
N HIS A 26 9.25 -3.93 -4.68
CA HIS A 26 9.07 -5.04 -3.74
C HIS A 26 8.01 -4.74 -2.69
N VAL A 27 7.84 -3.46 -2.37
CA VAL A 27 6.89 -2.99 -1.37
C VAL A 27 6.47 -1.57 -1.66
N PHE A 28 5.20 -1.25 -1.43
CA PHE A 28 4.66 0.11 -1.46
C PHE A 28 4.54 0.62 -0.02
N VAL A 29 5.13 1.78 0.28
CA VAL A 29 5.20 2.31 1.65
C VAL A 29 4.56 3.68 1.71
N MET A 30 3.42 3.80 2.40
CA MET A 30 2.72 5.05 2.64
C MET A 30 2.14 5.06 4.07
N PRO A 31 2.99 5.24 5.12
CA PRO A 31 2.58 5.18 6.52
C PRO A 31 1.88 6.46 6.94
N SER A 32 0.71 6.71 6.38
CA SER A 32 -0.08 7.92 6.60
C SER A 32 -0.42 8.12 8.08
N ILE A 33 -0.39 9.37 8.52
CA ILE A 33 -0.78 9.78 9.86
C ILE A 33 -1.93 10.77 9.79
N THR A 34 -2.70 10.86 10.84
CA THR A 34 -3.67 11.95 11.00
C THR A 34 -2.92 13.25 11.31
N TYR A 35 -3.07 14.25 10.46
CA TYR A 35 -2.53 15.59 10.69
C TYR A 35 -3.65 16.62 10.66
N LYS A 36 -3.88 17.27 11.80
CA LYS A 36 -5.01 18.22 12.01
C LYS A 36 -6.35 17.53 11.65
N LYS A 37 -7.02 17.98 10.57
CA LYS A 37 -8.27 17.42 10.06
C LYS A 37 -8.08 16.53 8.84
N SER A 38 -6.83 16.29 8.42
CA SER A 38 -6.51 15.45 7.27
C SER A 38 -6.23 14.03 7.75
N VAL A 39 -6.91 13.08 7.16
CA VAL A 39 -6.76 11.64 7.43
C VAL A 39 -6.84 10.90 6.10
N GLU A 40 -6.12 9.78 5.98
CA GLU A 40 -6.28 8.87 4.86
C GLU A 40 -7.69 8.26 4.88
N GLY A 41 -8.47 8.47 3.83
CA GLY A 41 -9.84 7.99 3.77
C GLY A 41 -9.93 6.48 3.66
N PHE A 42 -9.46 5.94 2.55
CA PHE A 42 -9.45 4.51 2.25
C PHE A 42 -8.07 4.03 1.79
N GLY A 43 -7.33 4.90 1.07
CA GLY A 43 -6.03 4.57 0.52
C GLY A 43 -6.10 3.81 -0.80
N ILE A 44 -6.71 4.41 -1.83
CA ILE A 44 -6.81 3.82 -3.18
C ILE A 44 -5.44 3.35 -3.68
N ALA A 45 -4.36 4.09 -3.37
CA ALA A 45 -3.00 3.75 -3.78
C ALA A 45 -2.53 2.37 -3.28
N TYR A 46 -3.01 1.91 -2.11
CA TYR A 46 -2.73 0.55 -1.64
C TYR A 46 -3.39 -0.51 -2.51
N VAL A 47 -4.62 -0.25 -2.96
CA VAL A 47 -5.34 -1.16 -3.87
C VAL A 47 -4.69 -1.18 -5.24
N GLU A 48 -4.25 -0.04 -5.74
CA GLU A 48 -3.51 0.08 -7.00
C GLU A 48 -2.20 -0.71 -6.95
N ALA A 49 -1.41 -0.58 -5.88
CA ALA A 49 -0.21 -1.39 -5.68
C ALA A 49 -0.55 -2.90 -5.61
N ALA A 50 -1.61 -3.26 -4.91
CA ALA A 50 -2.07 -4.64 -4.78
C ALA A 50 -2.47 -5.27 -6.12
N GLN A 51 -3.02 -4.51 -7.07
CA GLN A 51 -3.33 -4.99 -8.43
C GLN A 51 -2.09 -5.48 -9.17
N PHE A 52 -0.93 -4.87 -8.91
CA PHE A 52 0.36 -5.32 -9.44
C PHE A 52 0.99 -6.46 -8.63
N GLY A 53 0.37 -6.89 -7.54
CA GLY A 53 0.93 -7.91 -6.65
C GLY A 53 2.01 -7.35 -5.72
N ILE A 54 1.93 -6.08 -5.40
CA ILE A 54 2.86 -5.39 -4.51
C ILE A 54 2.20 -5.23 -3.13
N PRO A 55 2.79 -5.79 -2.06
CA PRO A 55 2.27 -5.60 -0.72
C PRO A 55 2.52 -4.18 -0.24
N SER A 56 1.66 -3.69 0.64
CA SER A 56 1.73 -2.32 1.14
C SER A 56 2.05 -2.27 2.63
N ILE A 57 2.73 -1.20 3.05
CA ILE A 57 2.84 -0.79 4.45
C ILE A 57 2.05 0.51 4.60
N GLY A 58 0.97 0.46 5.36
CA GLY A 58 0.08 1.58 5.62
C GLY A 58 0.16 2.06 7.06
N GLY A 59 -0.27 3.30 7.31
CA GLY A 59 -0.38 3.84 8.65
C GLY A 59 -1.62 3.32 9.38
N LYS A 60 -1.55 3.21 10.71
CA LYS A 60 -2.68 2.79 11.56
C LYS A 60 -3.81 3.82 11.63
N ASP A 61 -3.53 5.07 11.27
CA ASP A 61 -4.50 6.15 11.28
C ASP A 61 -5.30 6.14 9.98
N GLY A 62 -6.63 6.21 10.09
CA GLY A 62 -7.53 6.26 8.92
C GLY A 62 -7.84 4.90 8.31
N GLY A 63 -8.18 4.89 7.02
CA GLY A 63 -8.78 3.75 6.32
C GLY A 63 -7.82 2.74 5.70
N ALA A 64 -6.51 2.81 5.97
CA ALA A 64 -5.54 1.85 5.40
C ALA A 64 -5.88 0.39 5.74
N SER A 65 -6.47 0.11 6.90
CA SER A 65 -6.90 -1.22 7.33
C SER A 65 -8.03 -1.82 6.48
N ASP A 66 -8.76 -1.01 5.74
CA ASP A 66 -9.80 -1.49 4.82
C ASP A 66 -9.18 -1.96 3.49
N ALA A 67 -8.05 -1.37 3.10
CA ALA A 67 -7.32 -1.70 1.88
C ALA A 67 -6.19 -2.72 2.10
N ILE A 68 -5.71 -2.89 3.34
CA ILE A 68 -4.59 -3.78 3.71
C ILE A 68 -5.05 -4.72 4.82
N LYS A 69 -4.97 -6.02 4.58
CA LYS A 69 -5.08 -7.02 5.64
C LYS A 69 -3.72 -7.23 6.28
N HIS A 70 -3.59 -6.76 7.54
CA HIS A 70 -2.35 -6.85 8.30
C HIS A 70 -1.85 -8.30 8.44
N ASN A 71 -0.57 -8.53 8.16
CA ASN A 71 0.10 -9.84 8.11
C ASN A 71 -0.41 -10.81 7.02
N GLU A 72 -1.25 -10.33 6.09
CA GLU A 72 -1.71 -11.15 4.97
C GLU A 72 -1.38 -10.51 3.61
N THR A 73 -1.81 -9.26 3.40
CA THR A 73 -1.60 -8.53 2.14
C THR A 73 -0.60 -7.39 2.27
N GLY A 74 -0.11 -7.15 3.47
CA GLY A 74 0.80 -6.09 3.83
C GLY A 74 0.86 -5.90 5.34
N LEU A 75 1.35 -4.75 5.77
CA LEU A 75 1.48 -4.41 7.17
C LEU A 75 0.82 -3.06 7.48
N ILE A 76 0.28 -2.94 8.68
CA ILE A 76 -0.16 -1.68 9.27
C ILE A 76 0.81 -1.32 10.38
N CYS A 77 1.35 -0.11 10.35
CA CYS A 77 2.32 0.39 11.32
C CYS A 77 1.91 1.74 11.90
N ASP A 78 2.57 2.16 12.96
CA ASP A 78 2.46 3.51 13.48
C ASP A 78 3.30 4.47 12.63
N GLY A 79 2.65 5.28 11.79
CA GLY A 79 3.32 6.25 10.93
C GLY A 79 4.08 7.36 11.68
N ASN A 80 3.83 7.54 12.97
CA ASN A 80 4.59 8.45 13.84
C ASN A 80 5.83 7.79 14.45
N ASN A 81 6.02 6.49 14.27
CA ASN A 81 7.13 5.73 14.87
C ASN A 81 8.06 5.20 13.77
N LEU A 82 9.24 5.82 13.65
CA LEU A 82 10.24 5.43 12.65
C LEU A 82 10.74 3.99 12.82
N ASP A 83 10.85 3.50 14.06
CA ASP A 83 11.31 2.13 14.32
C ASP A 83 10.25 1.11 13.89
N ASP A 84 8.97 1.44 14.02
CA ASP A 84 7.87 0.58 13.57
C ASP A 84 7.80 0.54 12.03
N ILE A 85 7.97 1.69 11.37
CA ILE A 85 8.07 1.75 9.91
C ILE A 85 9.27 0.93 9.42
N TYR A 86 10.44 1.13 10.02
CA TYR A 86 11.66 0.39 9.67
C TYR A 86 11.48 -1.11 9.85
N SER A 87 10.96 -1.53 11.01
CA SER A 87 10.74 -2.95 11.32
C SER A 87 9.76 -3.60 10.35
N SER A 88 8.73 -2.87 9.92
CA SER A 88 7.77 -3.34 8.94
C SER A 88 8.40 -3.56 7.56
N ILE A 89 9.24 -2.63 7.12
CA ILE A 89 9.98 -2.75 5.84
C ILE A 89 10.95 -3.93 5.92
N ASP A 90 11.73 -4.00 7.00
CA ASP A 90 12.73 -5.04 7.24
C ASP A 90 12.08 -6.44 7.26
N LEU A 91 10.94 -6.59 7.94
CA LEU A 91 10.19 -7.84 7.99
C LEU A 91 9.77 -8.35 6.61
N ILE A 92 9.21 -7.46 5.77
CA ILE A 92 8.77 -7.82 4.42
C ILE A 92 9.96 -8.20 3.53
N LEU A 93 11.05 -7.45 3.61
CA LEU A 93 12.19 -7.64 2.71
C LEU A 93 13.08 -8.81 3.12
N LYS A 94 13.48 -8.90 4.40
CA LYS A 94 14.39 -9.96 4.90
C LYS A 94 13.83 -11.37 4.75
N ASN A 95 12.53 -11.53 4.95
CA ASN A 95 11.89 -12.84 4.89
C ASN A 95 11.29 -13.15 3.52
N ASN A 96 11.51 -12.28 2.52
CA ASN A 96 10.88 -12.37 1.20
C ASN A 96 9.34 -12.43 1.24
N TYR A 97 8.73 -11.92 2.31
CA TYR A 97 7.27 -11.88 2.44
C TYR A 97 6.60 -11.02 1.36
N TYR A 98 7.36 -10.14 0.68
CA TYR A 98 6.83 -9.38 -0.44
C TYR A 98 6.23 -10.29 -1.54
N LYS A 99 6.73 -11.51 -1.72
CA LYS A 99 6.19 -12.47 -2.70
C LYS A 99 4.84 -13.04 -2.25
N GLU A 100 4.80 -13.55 -1.02
CA GLU A 100 3.58 -14.16 -0.46
C GLU A 100 2.48 -13.12 -0.25
N PHE A 101 2.81 -12.01 0.45
CA PHE A 101 1.87 -10.94 0.70
C PHE A 101 1.41 -10.28 -0.60
N GLY A 102 2.30 -10.10 -1.57
CA GLY A 102 1.97 -9.54 -2.87
C GLY A 102 0.98 -10.42 -3.65
N GLN A 103 1.14 -11.73 -3.63
CA GLN A 103 0.20 -12.65 -4.25
C GLN A 103 -1.19 -12.57 -3.59
N LYS A 104 -1.24 -12.55 -2.26
CA LYS A 104 -2.49 -12.38 -1.50
C LYS A 104 -3.10 -10.99 -1.72
N ALA A 105 -2.29 -9.94 -1.79
CA ALA A 105 -2.74 -8.58 -2.09
C ALA A 105 -3.41 -8.51 -3.46
N LYS A 106 -2.81 -9.12 -4.48
CA LYS A 106 -3.39 -9.19 -5.82
C LYS A 106 -4.76 -9.90 -5.83
N GLN A 107 -4.88 -11.00 -5.11
CA GLN A 107 -6.17 -11.70 -4.98
C GLN A 107 -7.20 -10.82 -4.24
N PHE A 108 -6.77 -10.16 -3.16
CA PHE A 108 -7.65 -9.31 -2.37
C PHE A 108 -8.12 -8.08 -3.15
N SER A 109 -7.26 -7.47 -3.99
CA SER A 109 -7.61 -6.31 -4.83
C SER A 109 -8.79 -6.57 -5.76
N ASN A 110 -9.06 -7.84 -6.12
CA ASN A 110 -10.22 -8.21 -6.93
C ASN A 110 -11.57 -7.88 -6.25
N ASN A 111 -11.60 -7.65 -4.94
CA ASN A 111 -12.81 -7.24 -4.24
C ASN A 111 -13.17 -5.78 -4.49
N PHE A 112 -12.22 -4.98 -4.97
CA PHE A 112 -12.37 -3.54 -5.21
C PHE A 112 -12.60 -3.20 -6.69
N HIS A 113 -12.81 -4.19 -7.56
CA HIS A 113 -13.22 -3.92 -8.94
C HIS A 113 -14.61 -3.29 -8.99
N TRP A 114 -14.76 -2.29 -9.85
CA TRP A 114 -16.00 -1.53 -10.00
C TRP A 114 -17.23 -2.42 -10.22
N ASP A 115 -17.11 -3.48 -11.00
CA ASP A 115 -18.22 -4.42 -11.22
C ASP A 115 -18.76 -5.06 -9.94
N LYS A 116 -17.89 -5.29 -8.95
CA LYS A 116 -18.30 -5.81 -7.64
C LYS A 116 -18.89 -4.72 -6.77
N ILE A 117 -18.20 -3.57 -6.70
CA ILE A 117 -18.64 -2.43 -5.90
C ILE A 117 -20.03 -1.95 -6.34
N ILE A 118 -20.26 -1.84 -7.65
CA ILE A 118 -21.56 -1.44 -8.20
C ILE A 118 -22.65 -2.45 -7.81
N LYS A 119 -22.37 -3.75 -7.89
CA LYS A 119 -23.33 -4.79 -7.49
C LYS A 119 -23.70 -4.70 -6.01
N GLU A 120 -22.74 -4.45 -5.13
CA GLU A 120 -23.02 -4.25 -3.71
C GLU A 120 -23.83 -2.97 -3.47
N TYR A 121 -23.47 -1.88 -4.16
CA TYR A 121 -24.20 -0.63 -4.05
C TYR A 121 -25.67 -0.77 -4.50
N LEU A 122 -25.92 -1.48 -5.61
CA LEU A 122 -27.27 -1.70 -6.11
C LEU A 122 -28.17 -2.55 -5.19
N LYS A 123 -27.57 -3.35 -4.29
CA LYS A 123 -28.34 -4.09 -3.27
C LYS A 123 -28.90 -3.19 -2.16
N LEU A 124 -28.38 -1.97 -2.03
CA LEU A 124 -28.81 -1.01 -1.02
C LEU A 124 -29.96 -0.11 -1.50
N LEU A 125 -30.25 -0.14 -2.79
CA LEU A 125 -31.35 0.60 -3.43
C LEU A 125 -32.62 -0.23 -3.50
#